data_abfc23c24d7b17281ceeb1c9e201dd76
#
_entry.id   abfc23c24d7b17281ceeb1c9e201dd76
#
_cell.length_a   1.000
_cell.length_b   1.000
_cell.length_c   1.000
_cell.angle_alpha   90.00
_cell.angle_beta   90.00
_cell.angle_gamma   90.00
#
_symmetry.space_group_name_H-M   'P 1'
#
loop_
_entity.id
_entity.type
_entity.pdbx_description
1 polymer ?
#
loop_
_entity_poly.entity_id
_entity_poly.type
_entity_poly.pdbx_seq_one_letter_code
_entity_poly.pdbx_strand_id
1 'polypeptide(L)'
;FLKIKEKAAFRCLADIPLKNYLFMDKIADPYNKEEKIRQWLLRELREVYHYPTELLEIEWKVQSFSQTGFADIAVMIYRNNRKVPYILAEVKQYQSGINHAEEQLRPYMAVSPETCYGIITDGNELKIIDKTGTEIEDIPKFDFSMLASGITEYMYKDLVKGVKHHYICDDEQPEEFIIQEKQGERVLNA
;
A
#
# COMPACT_ATOMS: atom_id res chain seq x y z
N PHE A 1 -21.36 -0.45 4.48
CA PHE A 1 -20.79 -1.56 3.70
C PHE A 1 -21.13 -1.45 2.20
N LEU A 2 -22.41 -1.21 1.85
CA LEU A 2 -22.85 -0.96 0.47
C LEU A 2 -22.12 0.23 -0.17
N LYS A 3 -21.87 1.30 0.58
CA LYS A 3 -21.16 2.50 0.08
C LYS A 3 -19.71 2.23 -0.35
N ILE A 4 -19.00 1.31 0.33
CA ILE A 4 -17.64 0.92 -0.06
C ILE A 4 -17.66 0.14 -1.38
N LYS A 5 -18.62 -0.76 -1.54
CA LYS A 5 -18.75 -1.60 -2.74
C LYS A 5 -19.07 -0.82 -4.02
N GLU A 6 -19.71 0.32 -3.89
CA GLU A 6 -20.09 1.17 -5.02
C GLU A 6 -18.95 2.06 -5.51
N LYS A 7 -17.92 2.30 -4.67
CA LYS A 7 -16.87 3.27 -4.95
C LYS A 7 -15.52 2.68 -5.36
N ALA A 8 -15.23 1.43 -4.99
CA ALA A 8 -13.93 0.81 -5.26
C ALA A 8 -14.03 -0.71 -5.30
N ALA A 9 -12.97 -1.38 -5.76
CA ALA A 9 -12.90 -2.84 -5.82
C ALA A 9 -12.75 -3.54 -4.45
N PHE A 10 -12.82 -2.80 -3.35
CA PHE A 10 -12.68 -3.34 -1.99
C PHE A 10 -13.77 -4.35 -1.65
N ARG A 11 -13.33 -5.46 -1.08
CA ARG A 11 -14.22 -6.53 -0.58
C ARG A 11 -14.85 -6.15 0.76
N CYS A 12 -15.79 -6.97 1.18
CA CYS A 12 -16.44 -6.83 2.48
C CYS A 12 -15.46 -6.94 3.64
N LEU A 13 -15.60 -6.07 4.67
CA LEU A 13 -14.93 -6.22 5.94
C LEU A 13 -15.28 -7.59 6.53
N ALA A 14 -14.31 -8.51 6.55
CA ALA A 14 -14.45 -9.83 7.11
C ALA A 14 -14.00 -9.86 8.56
N ASP A 15 -14.43 -10.87 9.32
CA ASP A 15 -13.85 -11.12 10.62
C ASP A 15 -12.46 -11.70 10.47
N ILE A 16 -11.44 -10.92 10.90
CA ILE A 16 -10.04 -11.26 10.72
C ILE A 16 -9.49 -11.85 12.03
N PRO A 17 -9.11 -13.13 12.05
CA PRO A 17 -8.48 -13.72 13.22
C PRO A 17 -7.14 -13.02 13.54
N LEU A 18 -6.89 -12.72 14.80
CA LEU A 18 -5.66 -12.07 15.27
C LEU A 18 -4.39 -12.79 14.80
N LYS A 19 -4.41 -14.13 14.83
CA LYS A 19 -3.27 -14.96 14.38
C LYS A 19 -2.87 -14.77 12.92
N ASN A 20 -3.71 -14.17 12.13
CA ASN A 20 -3.51 -13.95 10.69
C ASN A 20 -3.20 -12.49 10.36
N TYR A 21 -2.94 -11.66 11.35
CA TYR A 21 -2.57 -10.27 11.12
C TYR A 21 -1.21 -10.17 10.42
N LEU A 22 -1.12 -9.24 9.47
CA LEU A 22 0.15 -8.87 8.86
C LEU A 22 0.94 -7.98 9.82
N PHE A 23 2.27 -8.07 9.78
CA PHE A 23 3.17 -7.26 10.60
C PHE A 23 2.95 -7.38 12.12
N MET A 24 2.59 -8.56 12.61
CA MET A 24 2.31 -8.79 14.04
C MET A 24 3.46 -8.34 14.96
N ASP A 25 4.69 -8.41 14.48
CA ASP A 25 5.91 -7.98 15.18
C ASP A 25 6.01 -6.45 15.35
N LYS A 26 5.23 -5.69 14.58
CA LYS A 26 5.20 -4.22 14.61
C LYS A 26 3.95 -3.65 15.28
N ILE A 27 2.96 -4.48 15.59
CA ILE A 27 1.69 -4.04 16.17
C ILE A 27 1.84 -3.93 17.69
N ALA A 28 1.68 -2.72 18.22
CA ALA A 28 1.77 -2.47 19.66
C ALA A 28 0.58 -3.07 20.44
N ASP A 29 -0.64 -2.93 19.89
CA ASP A 29 -1.87 -3.48 20.50
C ASP A 29 -2.75 -4.12 19.42
N PRO A 30 -2.67 -5.47 19.25
CA PRO A 30 -3.48 -6.18 18.26
C PRO A 30 -4.97 -6.22 18.60
N TYR A 31 -5.37 -5.81 19.81
CA TYR A 31 -6.78 -5.74 20.24
C TYR A 31 -7.37 -4.34 20.02
N ASN A 32 -6.57 -3.37 19.60
CA ASN A 32 -7.08 -2.06 19.20
C ASN A 32 -8.13 -2.22 18.10
N LYS A 33 -9.25 -1.51 18.26
CA LYS A 33 -10.39 -1.59 17.32
C LYS A 33 -10.04 -1.07 15.92
N GLU A 34 -9.12 -0.12 15.82
CA GLU A 34 -8.60 0.39 14.54
C GLU A 34 -7.73 -0.64 13.84
N GLU A 35 -7.01 -1.48 14.62
CA GLU A 35 -6.15 -2.52 14.04
C GLU A 35 -6.91 -3.49 13.15
N LYS A 36 -8.14 -3.84 13.50
CA LYS A 36 -8.98 -4.70 12.66
C LYS A 36 -9.26 -4.08 11.29
N ILE A 37 -9.51 -2.76 11.26
CA ILE A 37 -9.74 -2.04 10.01
C ILE A 37 -8.44 -1.92 9.21
N ARG A 38 -7.32 -1.63 9.88
CA ARG A 38 -5.99 -1.60 9.25
C ARG A 38 -5.65 -2.94 8.61
N GLN A 39 -5.88 -4.05 9.30
CA GLN A 39 -5.64 -5.40 8.77
C GLN A 39 -6.54 -5.76 7.59
N TRP A 40 -7.80 -5.33 7.62
CA TRP A 40 -8.67 -5.47 6.46
C TRP A 40 -8.12 -4.70 5.25
N LEU A 41 -7.77 -3.42 5.43
CA LEU A 41 -7.24 -2.59 4.34
C LEU A 41 -5.92 -3.13 3.78
N LEU A 42 -5.00 -3.60 4.65
CA LEU A 42 -3.75 -4.25 4.23
C LEU A 42 -4.01 -5.48 3.35
N ARG A 43 -5.01 -6.29 3.69
CA ARG A 43 -5.40 -7.44 2.87
C ARG A 43 -5.98 -7.04 1.52
N GLU A 44 -6.83 -6.01 1.51
CA GLU A 44 -7.37 -5.49 0.26
C GLU A 44 -6.26 -4.98 -0.66
N LEU A 45 -5.33 -4.20 -0.12
CA LEU A 45 -4.17 -3.71 -0.87
C LEU A 45 -3.33 -4.86 -1.45
N ARG A 46 -3.14 -5.94 -0.69
CA ARG A 46 -2.36 -7.09 -1.12
C ARG A 46 -3.11 -8.00 -2.10
N GLU A 47 -4.36 -8.37 -1.77
CA GLU A 47 -5.07 -9.45 -2.45
C GLU A 47 -5.93 -8.97 -3.63
N VAL A 48 -6.42 -7.74 -3.58
CA VAL A 48 -7.28 -7.15 -4.61
C VAL A 48 -6.49 -6.21 -5.52
N TYR A 49 -5.63 -5.38 -4.91
CA TYR A 49 -4.81 -4.41 -5.63
C TYR A 49 -3.42 -4.94 -5.96
N HIS A 50 -3.07 -6.13 -5.46
CA HIS A 50 -1.83 -6.86 -5.75
C HIS A 50 -0.53 -6.18 -5.33
N TYR A 51 -0.60 -5.21 -4.40
CA TYR A 51 0.61 -4.61 -3.85
C TYR A 51 1.41 -5.63 -3.04
N PRO A 52 2.69 -5.87 -3.39
CA PRO A 52 3.57 -6.75 -2.63
C PRO A 52 3.68 -6.34 -1.15
N THR A 53 3.74 -7.31 -0.23
CA THR A 53 3.86 -7.01 1.21
C THR A 53 5.11 -6.19 1.53
N GLU A 54 6.19 -6.37 0.77
CA GLU A 54 7.46 -5.63 0.89
C GLU A 54 7.30 -4.15 0.59
N LEU A 55 6.25 -3.78 -0.13
CA LEU A 55 5.89 -2.39 -0.43
C LEU A 55 4.84 -1.84 0.55
N LEU A 56 4.32 -2.65 1.45
CA LEU A 56 3.41 -2.19 2.49
C LEU A 56 4.18 -1.89 3.77
N GLU A 57 3.90 -0.76 4.37
CA GLU A 57 4.44 -0.37 5.68
C GLU A 57 3.32 0.10 6.57
N ILE A 58 3.44 -0.16 7.87
CA ILE A 58 2.51 0.34 8.89
C ILE A 58 3.22 1.37 9.76
N GLU A 59 2.45 2.27 10.37
CA GLU A 59 2.98 3.34 11.23
C GLU A 59 4.09 4.13 10.50
N TRP A 60 3.82 4.48 9.23
CA TRP A 60 4.81 5.20 8.42
C TRP A 60 5.04 6.61 8.96
N LYS A 61 6.28 6.88 9.35
CA LYS A 61 6.67 8.18 9.90
C LYS A 61 6.67 9.26 8.83
N VAL A 62 5.79 10.24 8.96
CA VAL A 62 5.74 11.44 8.13
C VAL A 62 6.43 12.58 8.87
N GLN A 63 7.47 13.14 8.26
CA GLN A 63 8.18 14.30 8.81
C GLN A 63 7.63 15.57 8.16
N SER A 64 7.01 16.42 8.96
CA SER A 64 6.73 17.80 8.61
C SER A 64 7.69 18.74 9.34
N PHE A 65 7.76 20.00 8.90
CA PHE A 65 8.69 21.00 9.47
C PHE A 65 8.52 21.24 10.99
N SER A 66 7.36 20.93 11.55
CA SER A 66 7.03 21.25 12.95
C SER A 66 6.56 20.07 13.78
N GLN A 67 6.11 18.98 13.16
CA GLN A 67 5.55 17.84 13.88
C GLN A 67 5.89 16.53 13.17
N THR A 68 6.10 15.49 13.97
CA THR A 68 6.18 14.11 13.47
C THR A 68 4.81 13.50 13.61
N GLY A 69 4.28 12.97 12.50
CA GLY A 69 3.06 12.18 12.49
C GLY A 69 3.33 10.79 11.95
N PHE A 70 2.34 9.93 12.03
CA PHE A 70 2.40 8.57 11.48
C PHE A 70 1.15 8.32 10.66
N ALA A 71 1.34 7.89 9.41
CA ALA A 71 0.25 7.35 8.61
C ALA A 71 0.07 5.87 8.98
N ASP A 72 -1.16 5.42 9.13
CA ASP A 72 -1.46 4.04 9.54
C ASP A 72 -0.89 3.00 8.57
N ILE A 73 -1.01 3.27 7.26
CA ILE A 73 -0.46 2.45 6.20
C ILE A 73 0.20 3.35 5.15
N ALA A 74 1.36 2.92 4.65
CA ALA A 74 1.98 3.46 3.45
C ALA A 74 2.18 2.34 2.42
N VAL A 75 1.77 2.59 1.18
CA VAL A 75 2.14 1.78 0.02
C VAL A 75 3.33 2.46 -0.64
N MET A 76 4.44 1.76 -0.68
CA MET A 76 5.69 2.26 -1.18
C MET A 76 5.90 1.88 -2.65
N ILE A 77 6.59 2.73 -3.37
CA ILE A 77 7.13 2.41 -4.70
C ILE A 77 8.60 2.81 -4.76
N TYR A 78 9.28 2.40 -5.82
CA TYR A 78 10.65 2.85 -6.06
C TYR A 78 10.66 3.95 -7.13
N ARG A 79 11.31 5.07 -6.80
CA ARG A 79 11.63 6.14 -7.75
C ARG A 79 13.08 6.56 -7.55
N ASN A 80 13.86 6.58 -8.65
CA ASN A 80 15.28 6.95 -8.61
C ASN A 80 16.06 6.17 -7.52
N ASN A 81 15.86 4.86 -7.46
CA ASN A 81 16.45 3.94 -6.47
C ASN A 81 16.12 4.27 -5.01
N ARG A 82 15.04 5.03 -4.77
CA ARG A 82 14.56 5.34 -3.42
C ARG A 82 13.15 4.79 -3.22
N LYS A 83 12.94 4.16 -2.09
CA LYS A 83 11.63 3.73 -1.63
C LYS A 83 10.86 4.95 -1.12
N VAL A 84 9.76 5.29 -1.77
CA VAL A 84 8.96 6.48 -1.49
C VAL A 84 7.50 6.14 -1.33
N PRO A 85 6.72 6.88 -0.50
CA PRO A 85 5.30 6.62 -0.33
C PRO A 85 4.52 7.03 -1.58
N TYR A 86 3.72 6.13 -2.10
CA TYR A 86 2.84 6.32 -3.25
C TYR A 86 1.39 6.52 -2.84
N ILE A 87 0.94 5.71 -1.86
CA ILE A 87 -0.38 5.82 -1.25
C ILE A 87 -0.16 5.92 0.26
N LEU A 88 -0.84 6.85 0.90
CA LEU A 88 -0.96 6.91 2.35
C LEU A 88 -2.39 6.58 2.76
N ALA A 89 -2.56 5.89 3.87
CA ALA A 89 -3.88 5.59 4.39
C ALA A 89 -3.98 5.92 5.87
N GLU A 90 -5.15 6.39 6.25
CA GLU A 90 -5.57 6.64 7.63
C GLU A 90 -6.83 5.85 7.90
N VAL A 91 -6.83 5.08 8.98
CA VAL A 91 -7.96 4.25 9.38
C VAL A 91 -8.52 4.73 10.69
N LYS A 92 -9.80 4.46 10.90
CA LYS A 92 -10.49 4.73 12.16
C LYS A 92 -11.28 3.50 12.60
N GLN A 93 -11.68 3.52 13.86
CA GLN A 93 -12.54 2.47 14.40
C GLN A 93 -13.83 2.34 13.57
N TYR A 94 -14.32 1.11 13.42
CA TYR A 94 -15.54 0.81 12.68
C TYR A 94 -16.71 1.72 13.07
N GLN A 95 -17.33 2.35 12.07
CA GLN A 95 -18.45 3.28 12.20
C GLN A 95 -18.18 4.54 13.07
N SER A 96 -16.94 4.93 13.23
CA SER A 96 -16.62 6.18 13.97
C SER A 96 -16.64 7.43 13.10
N GLY A 97 -16.78 7.27 11.79
CA GLY A 97 -16.69 8.35 10.80
C GLY A 97 -15.25 8.65 10.38
N ILE A 98 -15.11 9.29 9.23
CA ILE A 98 -13.81 9.48 8.56
C ILE A 98 -13.27 10.91 8.57
N ASN A 99 -14.01 11.88 9.12
CA ASN A 99 -13.62 13.31 9.05
C ASN A 99 -12.26 13.58 9.70
N HIS A 100 -12.02 13.06 10.90
CA HIS A 100 -10.72 13.24 11.58
C HIS A 100 -9.57 12.57 10.85
N ALA A 101 -9.81 11.43 10.22
CA ALA A 101 -8.81 10.74 9.40
C ALA A 101 -8.41 11.60 8.18
N GLU A 102 -9.37 12.26 7.56
CA GLU A 102 -9.10 13.17 6.44
C GLU A 102 -8.27 14.39 6.87
N GLU A 103 -8.61 14.98 8.01
CA GLU A 103 -7.84 16.10 8.59
C GLU A 103 -6.39 15.73 8.91
N GLN A 104 -6.13 14.48 9.30
CA GLN A 104 -4.79 13.95 9.54
C GLN A 104 -4.04 13.66 8.25
N LEU A 105 -4.70 13.02 7.28
CA LEU A 105 -4.05 12.53 6.06
C LEU A 105 -3.65 13.65 5.10
N ARG A 106 -4.47 14.69 4.95
CA ARG A 106 -4.19 15.79 4.01
C ARG A 106 -2.84 16.48 4.25
N PRO A 107 -2.46 16.86 5.49
CA PRO A 107 -1.14 17.41 5.77
C PRO A 107 0.00 16.42 5.44
N TYR A 108 -0.19 15.12 5.67
CA TYR A 108 0.81 14.10 5.36
C TYR A 108 1.08 14.00 3.87
N MET A 109 0.03 14.01 3.05
CA MET A 109 0.16 14.04 1.60
C MET A 109 0.84 15.32 1.10
N ALA A 110 0.54 16.45 1.70
CA ALA A 110 1.11 17.74 1.32
C ALA A 110 2.63 17.81 1.50
N VAL A 111 3.17 17.13 2.52
CA VAL A 111 4.62 17.08 2.79
C VAL A 111 5.33 15.90 2.12
N SER A 112 4.60 15.03 1.45
CA SER A 112 5.11 13.84 0.74
C SER A 112 4.89 14.00 -0.76
N PRO A 113 5.80 14.65 -1.49
CA PRO A 113 5.58 15.03 -2.91
C PRO A 113 5.39 13.85 -3.85
N GLU A 114 5.88 12.67 -3.49
CA GLU A 114 5.73 11.43 -4.25
C GLU A 114 4.39 10.74 -4.01
N THR A 115 3.67 11.10 -2.94
CA THR A 115 2.35 10.52 -2.64
C THR A 115 1.33 11.00 -3.65
N CYS A 116 0.70 10.05 -4.32
CA CYS A 116 -0.31 10.32 -5.35
C CYS A 116 -1.73 10.11 -4.87
N TYR A 117 -1.94 9.25 -3.88
CA TYR A 117 -3.26 8.87 -3.40
C TYR A 117 -3.33 8.82 -1.89
N GLY A 118 -4.51 9.13 -1.37
CA GLY A 118 -4.86 8.99 0.03
C GLY A 118 -6.09 8.10 0.19
N ILE A 119 -6.06 7.18 1.15
CA ILE A 119 -7.20 6.33 1.51
C ILE A 119 -7.61 6.65 2.93
N ILE A 120 -8.89 6.89 3.13
CA ILE A 120 -9.48 7.23 4.42
C ILE A 120 -10.65 6.30 4.66
N THR A 121 -10.65 5.55 5.75
CA THR A 121 -11.72 4.59 6.02
C THR A 121 -11.88 4.27 7.50
N ASP A 122 -13.11 3.97 7.89
CA ASP A 122 -13.46 3.36 9.17
C ASP A 122 -14.03 1.93 8.99
N GLY A 123 -13.85 1.35 7.80
CA GLY A 123 -14.38 0.04 7.44
C GLY A 123 -15.87 0.02 7.06
N ASN A 124 -16.60 1.12 7.30
CA ASN A 124 -18.00 1.33 6.88
C ASN A 124 -18.08 2.41 5.79
N GLU A 125 -17.28 3.47 5.93
CA GLU A 125 -17.12 4.52 4.94
C GLU A 125 -15.71 4.45 4.36
N LEU A 126 -15.59 4.77 3.06
CA LEU A 126 -14.33 4.84 2.35
C LEU A 126 -14.32 6.11 1.50
N LYS A 127 -13.24 6.86 1.60
CA LYS A 127 -12.93 7.99 0.73
C LYS A 127 -11.53 7.83 0.17
N ILE A 128 -11.40 8.01 -1.13
CA ILE A 128 -10.11 8.01 -1.81
C ILE A 128 -9.92 9.39 -2.39
N ILE A 129 -8.75 9.97 -2.18
CA ILE A 129 -8.38 11.29 -2.71
C ILE A 129 -7.11 11.18 -3.53
N ASP A 130 -7.01 11.99 -4.55
CA ASP A 130 -5.78 12.16 -5.32
C ASP A 130 -4.83 13.17 -4.65
N LYS A 131 -3.69 13.38 -5.29
CA LYS A 131 -2.66 14.34 -4.85
C LYS A 131 -3.19 15.78 -4.68
N THR A 132 -4.24 16.16 -5.39
CA THR A 132 -4.85 17.50 -5.29
C THR A 132 -5.86 17.59 -4.14
N GLY A 133 -6.18 16.46 -3.52
CA GLY A 133 -7.22 16.34 -2.51
C GLY A 133 -8.62 16.15 -3.10
N THR A 134 -8.71 15.92 -4.42
CA THR A 134 -9.98 15.62 -5.09
C THR A 134 -10.37 14.17 -4.82
N GLU A 135 -11.65 13.95 -4.49
CA GLU A 135 -12.16 12.58 -4.33
C GLU A 135 -12.20 11.87 -5.68
N ILE A 136 -11.69 10.64 -5.69
CA ILE A 136 -11.66 9.75 -6.86
C ILE A 136 -12.34 8.43 -6.54
N GLU A 137 -12.69 7.67 -7.58
CA GLU A 137 -13.46 6.43 -7.41
C GLU A 137 -12.62 5.26 -6.91
N ASP A 138 -11.37 5.15 -7.36
CA ASP A 138 -10.51 3.99 -7.06
C ASP A 138 -9.02 4.34 -7.16
N ILE A 139 -8.17 3.49 -6.58
CA ILE A 139 -6.72 3.53 -6.72
C ILE A 139 -6.25 2.58 -7.82
N PRO A 140 -5.10 2.82 -8.46
CA PRO A 140 -4.54 1.89 -9.42
C PRO A 140 -4.12 0.57 -8.74
N LYS A 141 -4.29 -0.54 -9.45
CA LYS A 141 -3.68 -1.81 -9.05
C LYS A 141 -2.17 -1.73 -9.24
N PHE A 142 -1.46 -2.55 -8.46
CA PHE A 142 -0.02 -2.66 -8.62
C PHE A 142 0.33 -3.11 -10.04
N ASP A 143 1.30 -2.41 -10.61
CA ASP A 143 1.91 -2.73 -11.88
C ASP A 143 3.44 -2.61 -11.76
N PHE A 144 4.19 -3.49 -12.41
CA PHE A 144 5.64 -3.49 -12.33
C PHE A 144 6.28 -2.20 -12.83
N SER A 145 5.63 -1.47 -13.72
CA SER A 145 6.10 -0.16 -14.17
C SER A 145 6.23 0.86 -13.03
N MET A 146 5.50 0.67 -11.93
CA MET A 146 5.62 1.50 -10.72
C MET A 146 6.98 1.37 -10.04
N LEU A 147 7.76 0.36 -10.38
CA LEU A 147 9.09 0.09 -9.85
C LEU A 147 10.21 0.42 -10.84
N ALA A 148 9.87 0.58 -12.11
CA ALA A 148 10.80 0.56 -13.23
C ALA A 148 11.64 1.84 -13.41
N SER A 149 11.34 2.95 -12.73
CA SER A 149 12.11 4.16 -12.95
C SER A 149 13.42 4.17 -12.15
N GLY A 150 14.50 3.78 -12.78
CA GLY A 150 15.86 3.94 -12.26
C GLY A 150 16.41 2.77 -11.46
N ILE A 151 15.80 1.60 -11.54
CA ILE A 151 16.31 0.38 -10.93
C ILE A 151 16.84 -0.53 -12.03
N THR A 152 18.14 -0.84 -11.98
CA THR A 152 18.78 -1.77 -12.90
C THR A 152 18.62 -3.22 -12.46
N GLU A 153 18.55 -3.48 -11.15
CA GLU A 153 18.33 -4.80 -10.58
C GLU A 153 17.67 -4.68 -9.23
N TYR A 154 16.66 -5.50 -8.97
CA TYR A 154 16.10 -5.67 -7.63
C TYR A 154 15.49 -7.05 -7.46
N MET A 155 15.36 -7.46 -6.19
CA MET A 155 14.87 -8.76 -5.83
C MET A 155 13.56 -8.66 -5.04
N TYR A 156 12.58 -9.39 -5.48
CA TYR A 156 11.30 -9.54 -4.83
C TYR A 156 11.18 -10.88 -4.11
N LYS A 157 10.46 -10.88 -3.00
CA LYS A 157 9.88 -12.12 -2.48
C LYS A 157 8.48 -12.30 -3.06
N ASP A 158 8.21 -13.46 -3.63
CA ASP A 158 6.85 -13.83 -3.99
C ASP A 158 6.01 -14.00 -2.72
N LEU A 159 5.01 -13.19 -2.58
CA LEU A 159 4.14 -13.16 -1.41
C LEU A 159 3.28 -14.39 -1.24
N VAL A 160 2.96 -15.05 -2.33
CA VAL A 160 2.07 -16.20 -2.33
C VAL A 160 2.81 -17.50 -2.07
N LYS A 161 4.05 -17.60 -2.56
CA LYS A 161 4.83 -18.85 -2.60
C LYS A 161 6.21 -18.76 -1.93
N GLY A 162 6.61 -17.58 -1.44
CA GLY A 162 7.95 -17.37 -0.90
C GLY A 162 9.07 -17.45 -1.94
N VAL A 163 8.74 -17.33 -3.22
CA VAL A 163 9.69 -17.34 -4.33
C VAL A 163 10.34 -15.96 -4.45
N LYS A 164 11.62 -15.93 -4.74
CA LYS A 164 12.34 -14.68 -5.02
C LYS A 164 12.28 -14.38 -6.52
N HIS A 165 11.88 -13.15 -6.86
CA HIS A 165 11.92 -12.64 -8.21
C HIS A 165 13.12 -11.70 -8.37
N HIS A 166 13.97 -11.98 -9.34
CA HIS A 166 15.03 -11.08 -9.75
C HIS A 166 14.56 -10.31 -10.99
N TYR A 167 14.62 -9.01 -10.92
CA TYR A 167 14.30 -8.13 -12.03
C TYR A 167 15.57 -7.42 -12.48
N ILE A 168 15.95 -7.64 -13.70
CA ILE A 168 17.08 -6.98 -14.32
C ILE A 168 16.50 -6.05 -15.38
N CYS A 169 16.66 -4.76 -15.18
CA CYS A 169 16.30 -3.76 -16.18
C CYS A 169 17.61 -3.28 -16.82
N ASP A 170 17.77 -3.56 -18.10
CA ASP A 170 18.78 -2.86 -18.90
C ASP A 170 18.29 -1.46 -19.28
N ASP A 171 19.21 -0.50 -19.38
CA ASP A 171 18.91 0.89 -19.79
C ASP A 171 18.40 0.99 -21.24
N GLU A 172 18.60 -0.06 -22.04
CA GLU A 172 17.99 -0.22 -23.36
C GLU A 172 16.65 -0.92 -23.18
N GLN A 173 15.54 -0.27 -23.57
CA GLN A 173 14.19 -0.79 -23.42
C GLN A 173 14.11 -2.22 -23.91
N PRO A 174 13.82 -3.20 -23.05
CA PRO A 174 13.74 -4.59 -23.46
C PRO A 174 12.49 -4.78 -24.31
N GLU A 175 12.67 -5.39 -25.46
CA GLU A 175 11.55 -5.74 -26.35
C GLU A 175 10.69 -6.88 -25.80
N GLU A 176 11.24 -7.72 -24.91
CA GLU A 176 10.52 -8.81 -24.23
C GLU A 176 11.08 -9.09 -22.83
N PHE A 177 10.19 -9.38 -21.88
CA PHE A 177 10.55 -9.89 -20.57
C PHE A 177 10.44 -11.42 -20.56
N ILE A 178 11.52 -12.11 -20.27
CA ILE A 178 11.54 -13.57 -20.14
C ILE A 178 11.57 -13.94 -18.67
N ILE A 179 10.53 -14.65 -18.21
CA ILE A 179 10.51 -15.24 -16.87
C ILE A 179 11.15 -16.62 -16.94
N GLN A 180 12.28 -16.79 -16.26
CA GLN A 180 12.91 -18.10 -16.11
C GLN A 180 12.76 -18.61 -14.68
N GLU A 181 12.27 -19.84 -14.54
CA GLU A 181 12.29 -20.55 -13.26
C GLU A 181 13.56 -21.40 -13.18
N LYS A 182 14.37 -21.15 -12.17
CA LYS A 182 15.55 -21.97 -11.87
C LYS A 182 15.64 -22.18 -10.37
N GLN A 183 15.48 -23.44 -9.95
CA GLN A 183 15.62 -23.84 -8.53
C GLN A 183 14.70 -23.07 -7.55
N GLY A 184 13.46 -22.80 -7.92
CA GLY A 184 12.50 -22.06 -7.08
C GLY A 184 12.69 -20.54 -7.10
N GLU A 185 13.57 -20.01 -7.92
CA GLU A 185 13.75 -18.59 -8.19
C GLU A 185 13.19 -18.27 -9.58
N ARG A 186 12.41 -17.18 -9.68
CA ARG A 186 12.01 -16.62 -10.96
C ARG A 186 12.92 -15.46 -11.28
N VAL A 187 13.57 -15.52 -12.43
CA VAL A 187 14.40 -14.43 -12.94
C VAL A 187 13.67 -13.81 -14.12
N LEU A 188 13.40 -12.53 -14.01
CA LEU A 188 12.90 -11.73 -15.11
C LEU A 188 14.12 -11.08 -15.78
N ASN A 189 14.42 -11.52 -17.00
CA ASN A 189 15.43 -10.88 -17.82
C ASN A 189 14.72 -9.98 -18.82
N ALA A 190 15.15 -8.74 -18.86
CA ALA A 190 14.74 -7.77 -19.84
C ALA A 190 15.71 -7.79 -21.02
#